data_dc135c10596722a764cdf228846313c0
#
_entry.id   dc135c10596722a764cdf228846313c0
#
_cell.length_a   1.000
_cell.length_b   1.000
_cell.length_c   1.000
_cell.angle_alpha   90.00
_cell.angle_beta   90.00
_cell.angle_gamma   90.00
#
_symmetry.space_group_name_H-M   'P 1'
#
loop_
_entity.id
_entity.type
_entity.pdbx_description
1 polymer ?
#
loop_
_entity_poly.entity_id
_entity_poly.type
_entity_poly.pdbx_seq_one_letter_code
_entity_poly.pdbx_strand_id
1 'polypeptide(L)'
;MKTIKRALYITLLLIIGWMLWSFLSHKMPWKKAPETRHQLRVMTYNTQGMAINKGMATKMAMLRYINAQDADIVCLQEVLVYKNEKRLTLPKLREAMSQYPYTYYDFKLYNSRRQFGNVVFSRYPLINKQTIRFESKSNISSQCDVVVGKDTLRLIVNHLESFKLTTDDLILDSLPTNLLQENWLS
;
A
#
# COMPACT_ATOMS: atom_id res chain seq x y z
N MET A 1 15.15 52.81 12.17
CA MET A 1 13.77 52.27 12.36
C MET A 1 13.05 51.91 11.04
N LYS A 2 13.07 52.75 10.02
CA LYS A 2 12.35 52.45 8.75
C LYS A 2 12.89 51.22 7.99
N THR A 3 14.21 51.00 7.99
CA THR A 3 14.88 49.87 7.33
C THR A 3 14.57 48.51 7.97
N ILE A 4 14.53 48.47 9.31
CA ILE A 4 14.20 47.22 10.05
C ILE A 4 12.75 46.83 9.82
N LYS A 5 11.81 47.78 9.80
CA LYS A 5 10.40 47.50 9.48
C LYS A 5 10.23 46.97 8.06
N ARG A 6 10.95 47.50 7.06
CA ARG A 6 10.94 46.99 5.67
C ARG A 6 11.49 45.58 5.59
N ALA A 7 12.58 45.27 6.26
CA ALA A 7 13.13 43.93 6.29
C ALA A 7 12.14 42.91 6.92
N LEU A 8 11.49 43.24 8.02
CA LEU A 8 10.46 42.42 8.66
C LEU A 8 9.25 42.16 7.72
N TYR A 9 8.79 43.18 6.99
CA TYR A 9 7.70 43.00 6.01
C TYR A 9 8.09 42.07 4.88
N ILE A 10 9.30 42.19 4.35
CA ILE A 10 9.79 41.31 3.27
C ILE A 10 9.87 39.85 3.76
N THR A 11 10.42 39.64 4.96
CA THR A 11 10.52 38.31 5.54
C THR A 11 9.13 37.67 5.76
N LEU A 12 8.18 38.46 6.26
CA LEU A 12 6.80 37.98 6.46
C LEU A 12 6.13 37.61 5.14
N LEU A 13 6.32 38.40 4.07
CA LEU A 13 5.80 38.09 2.73
C LEU A 13 6.41 36.81 2.15
N LEU A 14 7.70 36.56 2.37
CA LEU A 14 8.38 35.35 1.92
C LEU A 14 7.86 34.12 2.68
N ILE A 15 7.61 34.22 3.99
CA ILE A 15 7.04 33.15 4.80
C ILE A 15 5.61 32.82 4.33
N ILE A 16 4.78 33.85 4.12
CA ILE A 16 3.40 33.68 3.62
C ILE A 16 3.42 33.05 2.21
N GLY A 17 4.30 33.52 1.34
CA GLY A 17 4.48 32.95 0.00
C GLY A 17 4.89 31.49 0.04
N TRP A 18 5.83 31.12 0.91
CA TRP A 18 6.25 29.73 1.12
C TRP A 18 5.14 28.87 1.70
N MET A 19 4.38 29.36 2.67
CA MET A 19 3.22 28.64 3.23
C MET A 19 2.12 28.42 2.19
N LEU A 20 1.81 29.44 1.38
CA LEU A 20 0.85 29.33 0.27
C LEU A 20 1.34 28.35 -0.80
N TRP A 21 2.61 28.39 -1.17
CA TRP A 21 3.22 27.45 -2.09
C TRP A 21 3.15 26.02 -1.57
N SER A 22 3.51 25.81 -0.30
CA SER A 22 3.43 24.50 0.35
C SER A 22 1.99 23.96 0.38
N PHE A 23 1.03 24.82 0.72
CA PHE A 23 -0.39 24.45 0.74
C PHE A 23 -0.95 24.13 -0.66
N LEU A 24 -0.58 24.92 -1.68
CA LEU A 24 -1.00 24.72 -3.06
C LEU A 24 -0.31 23.50 -3.68
N SER A 25 0.99 23.28 -3.40
CA SER A 25 1.71 22.10 -3.89
C SER A 25 1.17 20.79 -3.33
N HIS A 26 0.67 20.78 -2.08
CA HIS A 26 -0.01 19.61 -1.52
C HIS A 26 -1.40 19.38 -2.10
N LYS A 27 -2.04 20.40 -2.66
CA LYS A 27 -3.35 20.30 -3.32
C LYS A 27 -3.26 20.13 -4.84
N MET A 28 -2.07 20.24 -5.42
CA MET A 28 -1.94 19.92 -6.84
C MET A 28 -2.23 18.42 -7.03
N PRO A 29 -3.31 18.06 -7.74
CA PRO A 29 -3.49 16.69 -8.14
C PRO A 29 -2.25 16.30 -8.94
N TRP A 30 -1.63 15.20 -8.57
CA TRP A 30 -0.57 14.59 -9.37
C TRP A 30 -1.06 14.61 -10.81
N LYS A 31 -0.33 15.30 -11.69
CA LYS A 31 -0.66 15.30 -13.12
C LYS A 31 -0.75 13.84 -13.50
N LYS A 32 -1.96 13.35 -13.81
CA LYS A 32 -2.12 12.02 -14.39
C LYS A 32 -1.15 11.96 -15.55
N ALA A 33 -0.27 10.97 -15.55
CA ALA A 33 0.57 10.72 -16.72
C ALA A 33 -0.36 10.67 -17.94
N PRO A 34 0.04 11.25 -19.08
CA PRO A 34 -0.80 11.22 -20.26
C PRO A 34 -1.21 9.77 -20.52
N GLU A 35 -2.50 9.54 -20.72
CA GLU A 35 -3.03 8.22 -21.05
C GLU A 35 -2.49 7.79 -22.41
N THR A 36 -1.29 7.26 -22.43
CA THR A 36 -0.84 6.46 -23.55
C THR A 36 -1.60 5.14 -23.48
N ARG A 37 -2.32 4.81 -24.54
CA ARG A 37 -3.25 3.68 -24.70
C ARG A 37 -2.69 2.27 -24.38
N HIS A 38 -1.50 2.15 -23.78
CA HIS A 38 -0.78 0.89 -23.57
C HIS A 38 -0.15 0.76 -22.16
N GLN A 39 -0.56 1.58 -21.19
CA GLN A 39 -0.01 1.48 -19.83
C GLN A 39 -1.01 0.80 -18.91
N LEU A 40 -0.59 -0.33 -18.34
CA LEU A 40 -1.29 -1.01 -17.27
C LEU A 40 -0.88 -0.39 -15.92
N ARG A 41 -1.83 0.13 -15.17
CA ARG A 41 -1.60 0.67 -13.83
C ARG A 41 -1.81 -0.41 -12.78
N VAL A 42 -0.75 -0.74 -12.05
CA VAL A 42 -0.79 -1.71 -10.97
C VAL A 42 -0.50 -1.00 -9.65
N MET A 43 -1.37 -1.19 -8.67
CA MET A 43 -1.21 -0.68 -7.32
C MET A 43 -0.95 -1.85 -6.37
N THR A 44 0.01 -1.69 -5.47
CA THR A 44 0.19 -2.57 -4.32
C THR A 44 0.03 -1.77 -3.03
N TYR A 45 -0.66 -2.35 -2.02
CA TYR A 45 -0.95 -1.65 -0.78
C TYR A 45 -1.12 -2.64 0.39
N ASN A 46 -0.24 -2.54 1.38
CA ASN A 46 -0.42 -3.26 2.64
C ASN A 46 -1.45 -2.53 3.51
N THR A 47 -2.54 -3.21 3.87
CA THR A 47 -3.67 -2.60 4.56
C THR A 47 -3.56 -2.61 6.09
N GLN A 48 -2.51 -3.20 6.65
CA GLN A 48 -2.31 -3.37 8.09
C GLN A 48 -3.56 -3.92 8.79
N GLY A 49 -4.05 -5.06 8.31
CA GLY A 49 -5.27 -5.68 8.82
C GLY A 49 -6.53 -4.83 8.56
N MET A 50 -6.58 -4.10 7.44
CA MET A 50 -7.62 -3.11 7.14
C MET A 50 -7.71 -2.04 8.24
N ALA A 51 -6.58 -1.48 8.66
CA ALA A 51 -6.47 -0.57 9.81
C ALA A 51 -7.16 -1.17 11.05
N ILE A 52 -6.67 -2.32 11.49
CA ILE A 52 -7.32 -3.25 12.45
C ILE A 52 -7.89 -2.57 13.70
N ASN A 53 -7.17 -1.58 14.25
CA ASN A 53 -7.54 -0.87 15.47
C ASN A 53 -8.40 0.39 15.21
N LYS A 54 -8.82 0.62 13.96
CA LYS A 54 -9.64 1.78 13.58
C LYS A 54 -11.08 1.40 13.28
N GLY A 55 -11.96 2.37 13.35
CA GLY A 55 -13.39 2.20 13.07
C GLY A 55 -13.70 1.94 11.59
N MET A 56 -14.97 1.64 11.30
CA MET A 56 -15.45 1.37 9.94
C MET A 56 -15.23 2.59 9.01
N ALA A 57 -15.41 3.81 9.51
CA ALA A 57 -15.20 5.03 8.73
C ALA A 57 -13.79 5.11 8.13
N THR A 58 -12.75 4.77 8.93
CA THR A 58 -11.34 4.74 8.45
C THR A 58 -11.14 3.66 7.38
N LYS A 59 -11.74 2.47 7.57
CA LYS A 59 -11.65 1.38 6.59
C LYS A 59 -12.27 1.78 5.25
N MET A 60 -13.44 2.40 5.30
CA MET A 60 -14.13 2.89 4.10
C MET A 60 -13.38 4.06 3.45
N ALA A 61 -12.74 4.93 4.24
CA ALA A 61 -11.88 5.99 3.71
C ALA A 61 -10.66 5.43 2.97
N MET A 62 -10.02 4.39 3.52
CA MET A 62 -8.92 3.66 2.87
C MET A 62 -9.38 3.06 1.53
N LEU A 63 -10.52 2.38 1.50
CA LEU A 63 -11.04 1.78 0.27
C LEU A 63 -11.40 2.83 -0.78
N ARG A 64 -11.98 3.98 -0.36
CA ARG A 64 -12.22 5.12 -1.27
C ARG A 64 -10.90 5.68 -1.82
N TYR A 65 -9.87 5.81 -0.98
CA TYR A 65 -8.55 6.26 -1.42
C TYR A 65 -7.96 5.30 -2.47
N ILE A 66 -8.01 3.99 -2.22
CA ILE A 66 -7.54 2.95 -3.15
C ILE A 66 -8.28 3.07 -4.49
N ASN A 67 -9.61 3.18 -4.44
CA ASN A 67 -10.44 3.34 -5.65
C ASN A 67 -10.11 4.61 -6.43
N ALA A 68 -9.81 5.72 -5.74
CA ALA A 68 -9.48 7.00 -6.36
C ALA A 68 -8.13 6.98 -7.11
N GLN A 69 -7.27 5.99 -6.87
CA GLN A 69 -6.02 5.83 -7.63
C GLN A 69 -6.28 5.34 -9.06
N ASP A 70 -7.49 4.84 -9.34
CA ASP A 70 -7.91 4.41 -10.68
C ASP A 70 -6.94 3.40 -11.32
N ALA A 71 -6.41 2.49 -10.50
CA ALA A 71 -5.52 1.43 -10.97
C ALA A 71 -6.32 0.34 -11.72
N ASP A 72 -5.68 -0.32 -12.66
CA ASP A 72 -6.28 -1.43 -13.41
C ASP A 72 -6.26 -2.74 -12.61
N ILE A 73 -5.21 -2.89 -11.80
CA ILE A 73 -5.01 -4.02 -10.89
C ILE A 73 -4.63 -3.46 -9.52
N VAL A 74 -5.27 -3.96 -8.47
CA VAL A 74 -4.97 -3.60 -7.07
C VAL A 74 -4.62 -4.87 -6.31
N CYS A 75 -3.41 -4.89 -5.74
CA CYS A 75 -2.87 -5.96 -4.91
C CYS A 75 -2.85 -5.50 -3.46
N LEU A 76 -3.68 -6.09 -2.63
CA LEU A 76 -3.76 -5.76 -1.21
C LEU A 76 -3.14 -6.88 -0.37
N GLN A 77 -2.25 -6.51 0.54
CA GLN A 77 -1.71 -7.40 1.56
C GLN A 77 -2.37 -7.11 2.91
N GLU A 78 -2.32 -8.08 3.80
CA GLU A 78 -2.89 -7.98 5.15
C GLU A 78 -4.38 -7.61 5.18
N VAL A 79 -5.15 -8.06 4.21
CA VAL A 79 -6.60 -7.83 4.21
C VAL A 79 -7.24 -8.69 5.30
N LEU A 80 -7.91 -8.03 6.24
CA LEU A 80 -8.63 -8.67 7.34
C LEU A 80 -10.13 -8.45 7.20
N VAL A 81 -10.87 -9.52 7.02
CA VAL A 81 -12.34 -9.51 6.97
C VAL A 81 -12.93 -10.39 8.09
N TYR A 82 -14.14 -10.05 8.49
CA TYR A 82 -14.86 -10.70 9.58
C TYR A 82 -16.15 -11.35 9.08
N LYS A 83 -16.64 -12.34 9.82
CA LYS A 83 -17.98 -12.91 9.61
C LYS A 83 -19.07 -12.06 10.28
N ASN A 84 -18.71 -11.18 11.19
CA ASN A 84 -19.64 -10.34 11.94
C ASN A 84 -19.99 -9.07 11.15
N GLU A 85 -21.27 -8.85 10.91
CA GLU A 85 -21.82 -7.73 10.13
C GLU A 85 -21.55 -6.33 10.71
N LYS A 86 -21.23 -6.23 12.00
CA LYS A 86 -20.80 -4.96 12.62
C LYS A 86 -19.38 -4.53 12.19
N ARG A 87 -18.66 -5.40 11.48
CA ARG A 87 -17.29 -5.18 11.01
C ARG A 87 -17.22 -5.24 9.50
N LEU A 88 -16.01 -5.03 8.94
CA LEU A 88 -15.77 -5.22 7.53
C LEU A 88 -15.90 -6.71 7.18
N THR A 89 -16.93 -7.04 6.44
CA THR A 89 -17.15 -8.40 5.90
C THR A 89 -16.67 -8.48 4.46
N LEU A 90 -16.52 -9.70 3.94
CA LEU A 90 -16.15 -9.90 2.54
C LEU A 90 -17.18 -9.29 1.54
N PRO A 91 -18.50 -9.40 1.76
CA PRO A 91 -19.48 -8.71 0.92
C PRO A 91 -19.30 -7.18 0.92
N LYS A 92 -19.08 -6.56 2.09
CA LYS A 92 -18.86 -5.10 2.19
C LYS A 92 -17.56 -4.67 1.50
N LEU A 93 -16.50 -5.46 1.61
CA LEU A 93 -15.25 -5.22 0.88
C LEU A 93 -15.49 -5.30 -0.64
N ARG A 94 -16.20 -6.31 -1.11
CA ARG A 94 -16.52 -6.48 -2.53
C ARG A 94 -17.38 -5.35 -3.06
N GLU A 95 -18.39 -4.93 -2.31
CA GLU A 95 -19.24 -3.79 -2.63
C GLU A 95 -18.43 -2.50 -2.76
N ALA A 96 -17.56 -2.22 -1.79
CA ALA A 96 -16.68 -1.05 -1.81
C ALA A 96 -15.69 -1.05 -2.98
N MET A 97 -15.36 -2.22 -3.53
CA MET A 97 -14.43 -2.43 -4.65
C MET A 97 -15.16 -2.89 -5.93
N SER A 98 -16.44 -2.52 -6.08
CA SER A 98 -17.33 -3.00 -7.16
C SER A 98 -16.90 -2.61 -8.57
N GLN A 99 -16.04 -1.61 -8.73
CA GLN A 99 -15.44 -1.23 -10.02
C GLN A 99 -14.49 -2.29 -10.61
N TYR A 100 -14.12 -3.32 -9.80
CA TYR A 100 -13.26 -4.40 -10.23
C TYR A 100 -14.08 -5.69 -10.37
N PRO A 101 -14.45 -6.09 -11.60
CA PRO A 101 -15.28 -7.28 -11.82
C PRO A 101 -14.56 -8.59 -11.47
N TYR A 102 -13.23 -8.61 -11.54
CA TYR A 102 -12.45 -9.81 -11.28
C TYR A 102 -11.71 -9.71 -9.96
N THR A 103 -11.83 -10.76 -9.15
CA THR A 103 -11.22 -10.80 -7.81
C THR A 103 -10.57 -12.15 -7.53
N TYR A 104 -9.50 -12.09 -6.76
CA TYR A 104 -8.86 -13.26 -6.18
C TYR A 104 -8.63 -13.03 -4.70
N TYR A 105 -9.23 -13.89 -3.88
CA TYR A 105 -9.09 -13.87 -2.42
C TYR A 105 -8.23 -15.06 -2.02
N ASP A 106 -7.08 -14.81 -1.43
CA ASP A 106 -6.18 -15.83 -0.91
C ASP A 106 -6.03 -15.61 0.60
N PHE A 107 -6.98 -16.18 1.35
CA PHE A 107 -7.05 -16.02 2.79
C PHE A 107 -6.52 -17.23 3.53
N LYS A 108 -5.70 -17.00 4.55
CA LYS A 108 -5.51 -17.94 5.66
C LYS A 108 -6.65 -17.76 6.65
N LEU A 109 -7.18 -18.88 7.15
CA LEU A 109 -8.13 -18.86 8.26
C LEU A 109 -7.35 -18.50 9.52
N TYR A 110 -7.52 -17.27 10.00
CA TYR A 110 -6.87 -16.83 11.24
C TYR A 110 -7.54 -17.41 12.46
N ASN A 111 -8.88 -17.44 12.47
CA ASN A 111 -9.74 -18.16 13.40
C ASN A 111 -11.17 -18.28 12.82
N SER A 112 -12.10 -18.94 13.57
CA SER A 112 -13.48 -19.15 13.12
C SER A 112 -14.29 -17.86 12.85
N ARG A 113 -13.79 -16.70 13.26
CA ARG A 113 -14.49 -15.40 13.17
C ARG A 113 -13.94 -14.46 12.13
N ARG A 114 -12.71 -14.68 11.63
CA ARG A 114 -12.02 -13.76 10.74
C ARG A 114 -11.06 -14.49 9.78
N GLN A 115 -10.86 -13.90 8.61
CA GLN A 115 -9.95 -14.35 7.57
C GLN A 115 -8.94 -13.24 7.27
N PHE A 116 -7.71 -13.64 6.99
CA PHE A 116 -6.61 -12.73 6.75
C PHE A 116 -5.75 -13.23 5.60
N GLY A 117 -5.31 -12.33 4.71
CA GLY A 117 -4.46 -12.71 3.60
C GLY A 117 -4.31 -11.64 2.52
N ASN A 118 -4.01 -12.10 1.31
CA ASN A 118 -3.89 -11.27 0.13
C ASN A 118 -5.19 -11.21 -0.65
N VAL A 119 -5.42 -10.06 -1.30
CA VAL A 119 -6.55 -9.89 -2.22
C VAL A 119 -6.09 -9.17 -3.47
N VAL A 120 -6.49 -9.67 -4.63
CA VAL A 120 -6.30 -9.01 -5.91
C VAL A 120 -7.66 -8.59 -6.45
N PHE A 121 -7.78 -7.31 -6.80
CA PHE A 121 -8.88 -6.76 -7.57
C PHE A 121 -8.38 -6.36 -8.95
N SER A 122 -9.13 -6.69 -10.00
CA SER A 122 -8.70 -6.42 -11.38
C SER A 122 -9.87 -6.04 -12.28
N ARG A 123 -9.62 -5.15 -13.22
CA ARG A 123 -10.49 -4.87 -14.36
C ARG A 123 -10.40 -5.95 -15.44
N TYR A 124 -9.35 -6.76 -15.40
CA TYR A 124 -9.05 -7.81 -16.35
C TYR A 124 -9.27 -9.19 -15.75
N PRO A 125 -9.59 -10.21 -16.57
CA PRO A 125 -9.77 -11.57 -16.10
C PRO A 125 -8.55 -12.10 -15.34
N LEU A 126 -8.81 -12.78 -14.23
CA LEU A 126 -7.81 -13.45 -13.40
C LEU A 126 -7.97 -14.96 -13.51
N ILE A 127 -6.94 -15.63 -14.00
CA ILE A 127 -6.89 -17.08 -14.21
C ILE A 127 -5.69 -17.68 -13.46
N ASN A 128 -5.58 -19.02 -13.43
CA ASN A 128 -4.45 -19.75 -12.83
C ASN A 128 -4.11 -19.30 -11.40
N LYS A 129 -5.17 -19.08 -10.59
CA LYS A 129 -5.04 -18.61 -9.19
C LYS A 129 -4.44 -19.70 -8.34
N GLN A 130 -3.37 -19.37 -7.61
CA GLN A 130 -2.61 -20.32 -6.81
C GLN A 130 -2.01 -19.65 -5.58
N THR A 131 -2.07 -20.32 -4.43
CA THR A 131 -1.32 -19.99 -3.22
C THR A 131 0.08 -20.57 -3.31
N ILE A 132 1.11 -19.75 -3.19
CA ILE A 132 2.49 -20.22 -3.02
C ILE A 132 2.70 -20.49 -1.55
N ARG A 133 2.87 -21.77 -1.18
CA ARG A 133 3.02 -22.20 0.20
C ARG A 133 4.49 -22.15 0.63
N PHE A 134 4.70 -21.62 1.81
CA PHE A 134 5.98 -21.68 2.54
C PHE A 134 5.70 -21.71 4.05
N GLU A 135 6.68 -22.07 4.84
CA GLU A 135 6.55 -22.15 6.29
C GLU A 135 6.40 -20.74 6.87
N SER A 136 5.19 -20.39 7.24
CA SER A 136 4.85 -19.15 7.95
C SER A 136 3.49 -19.28 8.62
N LYS A 137 3.36 -18.63 9.77
CA LYS A 137 2.09 -18.58 10.51
C LYS A 137 1.12 -17.54 9.93
N SER A 138 1.62 -16.45 9.38
CA SER A 138 0.82 -15.29 8.96
C SER A 138 1.08 -14.82 7.55
N ASN A 139 2.25 -15.11 6.98
CA ASN A 139 2.63 -14.63 5.67
C ASN A 139 2.16 -15.55 4.56
N ILE A 140 1.95 -14.98 3.40
CA ILE A 140 1.36 -15.67 2.26
C ILE A 140 1.85 -15.04 0.97
N SER A 141 2.12 -15.85 -0.03
CA SER A 141 2.35 -15.41 -1.40
C SER A 141 1.25 -15.97 -2.30
N SER A 142 0.70 -15.12 -3.12
CA SER A 142 -0.42 -15.45 -4.00
C SER A 142 -0.02 -15.20 -5.44
N GLN A 143 -0.33 -16.14 -6.32
CA GLN A 143 -0.05 -16.03 -7.76
C GLN A 143 -1.35 -16.09 -8.53
N CYS A 144 -1.47 -15.29 -9.58
CA CYS A 144 -2.48 -15.45 -10.62
C CYS A 144 -1.97 -14.90 -11.95
N ASP A 145 -2.61 -15.28 -13.03
CA ASP A 145 -2.34 -14.71 -14.34
C ASP A 145 -3.45 -13.71 -14.69
N VAL A 146 -3.07 -12.55 -15.20
CA VAL A 146 -3.96 -11.46 -15.63
C VAL A 146 -3.99 -11.43 -17.15
N VAL A 147 -5.16 -11.56 -17.74
CA VAL A 147 -5.34 -11.57 -19.19
C VAL A 147 -5.66 -10.16 -19.69
N VAL A 148 -4.72 -9.54 -20.42
CA VAL A 148 -4.85 -8.18 -20.95
C VAL A 148 -4.82 -8.24 -22.47
N GLY A 149 -5.99 -8.21 -23.10
CA GLY A 149 -6.12 -8.38 -24.54
C GLY A 149 -5.59 -9.75 -25.02
N LYS A 150 -4.50 -9.75 -25.76
CA LYS A 150 -3.82 -10.97 -26.25
C LYS A 150 -2.69 -11.45 -25.34
N ASP A 151 -2.32 -10.63 -24.37
CA ASP A 151 -1.20 -10.89 -23.48
C ASP A 151 -1.66 -11.46 -22.14
N THR A 152 -0.78 -12.21 -21.51
CA THR A 152 -0.99 -12.73 -20.16
C THR A 152 0.19 -12.37 -19.30
N LEU A 153 -0.08 -11.69 -18.18
CA LEU A 153 0.92 -11.26 -17.22
C LEU A 153 0.81 -12.10 -15.97
N ARG A 154 1.92 -12.66 -15.50
CA ARG A 154 1.97 -13.33 -14.20
C ARG A 154 2.13 -12.31 -13.09
N LEU A 155 1.19 -12.33 -12.17
CA LEU A 155 1.16 -11.49 -10.99
C LEU A 155 1.48 -12.33 -9.76
N ILE A 156 2.48 -11.89 -8.97
CA ILE A 156 2.83 -12.49 -7.69
C ILE A 156 2.70 -11.42 -6.62
N VAL A 157 1.85 -11.68 -5.62
CA VAL A 157 1.61 -10.78 -4.50
C VAL A 157 2.19 -11.39 -3.24
N ASN A 158 3.24 -10.78 -2.74
CA ASN A 158 3.96 -11.26 -1.56
C ASN A 158 3.57 -10.46 -0.32
N HIS A 159 3.28 -11.18 0.77
CA HIS A 159 3.33 -10.67 2.13
C HIS A 159 4.42 -11.43 2.85
N LEU A 160 5.61 -10.85 2.87
CA LEU A 160 6.81 -11.44 3.45
C LEU A 160 6.85 -11.25 4.97
N GLU A 161 7.68 -12.04 5.65
CA GLU A 161 7.89 -11.87 7.09
C GLU A 161 8.50 -10.51 7.39
N SER A 162 7.99 -9.88 8.45
CA SER A 162 8.59 -8.66 8.96
C SER A 162 9.98 -8.99 9.54
N PHE A 163 10.94 -8.17 9.22
CA PHE A 163 12.27 -8.23 9.79
C PHE A 163 12.14 -7.91 11.29
N LYS A 164 12.08 -8.95 12.12
CA LYS A 164 12.16 -8.78 13.57
C LYS A 164 13.63 -8.72 13.91
N LEU A 165 14.15 -7.51 14.07
CA LEU A 165 15.46 -7.33 14.71
C LEU A 165 15.34 -7.87 16.14
N THR A 166 16.06 -8.93 16.42
CA THR A 166 16.25 -9.44 17.78
C THR A 166 17.41 -8.68 18.42
N THR A 167 17.56 -8.78 19.75
CA THR A 167 18.72 -8.22 20.46
C THR A 167 20.04 -8.73 19.91
N ASP A 168 20.06 -9.95 19.35
CA ASP A 168 21.24 -10.55 18.73
C ASP A 168 21.59 -9.93 17.37
N ASP A 169 20.58 -9.40 16.64
CA ASP A 169 20.78 -8.67 15.39
C ASP A 169 21.34 -7.25 15.63
N LEU A 170 21.19 -6.73 16.86
CA LEU A 170 21.73 -5.43 17.29
C LEU A 170 23.22 -5.49 17.68
N ILE A 171 23.85 -6.67 17.61
CA ILE A 171 25.30 -6.83 17.82
C ILE A 171 26.09 -6.01 16.79
N LEU A 172 25.51 -5.67 15.64
CA LEU A 172 26.10 -4.73 14.68
C LEU A 172 26.37 -3.33 15.27
N ASP A 173 25.58 -2.88 16.24
CA ASP A 173 25.83 -1.61 16.96
C ASP A 173 26.97 -1.70 18.01
N SER A 174 27.39 -2.91 18.36
CA SER A 174 28.49 -3.17 19.29
C SER A 174 29.82 -3.48 18.59
N LEU A 175 29.84 -3.53 17.26
CA LEU A 175 31.08 -3.69 16.52
C LEU A 175 31.93 -2.41 16.63
N PRO A 176 33.23 -2.54 16.96
CA PRO A 176 34.13 -1.39 17.01
C PRO A 176 34.12 -0.68 15.66
N THR A 177 33.96 0.65 15.70
CA THR A 177 33.84 1.52 14.50
C THR A 177 35.00 1.39 13.50
N ASN A 178 36.14 0.84 13.94
CA ASN A 178 37.30 0.56 13.10
C ASN A 178 37.08 -0.60 12.10
N LEU A 179 36.15 -1.53 12.35
CA LEU A 179 35.83 -2.60 11.41
C LEU A 179 34.87 -2.17 10.29
N LEU A 180 34.20 -1.04 10.45
CA LEU A 180 33.27 -0.50 9.45
C LEU A 180 33.96 0.41 8.41
N GLN A 181 35.22 0.82 8.65
CA GLN A 181 35.96 1.72 7.77
C GLN A 181 36.86 1.04 6.74
N GLU A 182 37.18 -0.25 6.89
CA GLU A 182 38.20 -0.88 6.04
C GLU A 182 37.71 -1.54 4.75
N ASN A 183 36.41 -1.61 4.47
CA ASN A 183 35.91 -2.39 3.32
C ASN A 183 35.24 -1.63 2.17
N TRP A 184 35.34 -0.29 2.11
CA TRP A 184 34.70 0.49 1.06
C TRP A 184 35.63 1.27 0.12
N LEU A 185 36.97 1.10 0.23
CA LEU A 185 37.96 1.82 -0.59
C LEU A 185 39.04 0.88 -1.19
N SER A 186 38.66 -0.30 -1.63
CA SER A 186 39.53 -1.12 -2.50
C SER A 186 38.79 -1.60 -3.73
#